data_8e642889167aa107df2d91963084bc11
#
_entry.id   8e642889167aa107df2d91963084bc11
#
_cell.length_a   1.000
_cell.length_b   1.000
_cell.length_c   1.000
_cell.angle_alpha   90.00
_cell.angle_beta   90.00
_cell.angle_gamma   90.00
#
_symmetry.space_group_name_H-M   'P 1'
#
loop_
_entity.id
_entity.type
_entity.pdbx_description
1 polymer ?
#
loop_
_entity_poly.entity_id
_entity_poly.type
_entity_poly.pdbx_seq_one_letter_code
_entity_poly.pdbx_strand_id
1 'polypeptide(L)'
;MTLSPAEAERLLRSRYGEPAKAPTDYIIGFRNPVGRVLAIHRTNQTTRVWFQPPAPPHLDGVTLLSEPNNGNSNINGPLAPLKRPDTQRAEIDSPTALQRFLDWYDGAPAKAPKAPDLLEGVDFTSVFARFQSLITAFDAPLTRFDEGLIAAWESYKPRVRAEALTRLGADSWTQDQVGSGTIVAKVIDAIEIQATHGDLNNNMVFWQNRFGHANRDHRALIEAATTGTGLQTLERLLFQLYCTDRNEGALFDELSEATGAKYPLMAYLFFLKDMDRFMPIQPTGFDRVFGEIGVNFRTLRNCTWENYSQFNGILNALREPIADLAKLDYVRLIDAHSLLWLFSNLLRKEAEGALDKCEKAEARYLGAREKSIADIKYSVGKTVFSSNGQVVPTTVKNKALHMSDVELDKLIRDLLTIQEDRCAITGLPFQFRGAQTDDNMLPSLDRIDSSGHYAKGNLQLVCRFINFWKQASDDGEFRRLLSIVRGYEMESR
;
A
#
# COMPACT_ATOMS: atom_id res chain seq x y z
N MET A 1 37.64 11.44 -22.58
CA MET A 1 38.38 12.55 -21.92
C MET A 1 38.23 12.38 -20.43
N THR A 2 39.34 12.39 -19.70
CA THR A 2 39.32 12.24 -18.23
C THR A 2 38.83 13.54 -17.61
N LEU A 3 37.88 13.47 -16.67
CA LEU A 3 37.33 14.62 -15.97
C LEU A 3 38.40 15.27 -15.07
N SER A 4 38.75 16.51 -15.32
CA SER A 4 39.67 17.24 -14.45
C SER A 4 38.91 17.87 -13.27
N PRO A 5 39.56 18.07 -12.08
CA PRO A 5 38.90 18.76 -10.95
C PRO A 5 38.40 20.17 -11.28
N ALA A 6 39.11 20.91 -12.15
CA ALA A 6 38.70 22.23 -12.58
C ALA A 6 37.41 22.21 -13.44
N GLU A 7 37.28 21.19 -14.28
CA GLU A 7 36.07 20.99 -15.06
C GLU A 7 34.89 20.52 -14.19
N ALA A 8 35.15 19.63 -13.23
CA ALA A 8 34.15 19.21 -12.23
C ALA A 8 33.69 20.39 -11.38
N GLU A 9 34.59 21.27 -10.92
CA GLU A 9 34.22 22.49 -10.22
C GLU A 9 33.25 23.38 -11.04
N ARG A 10 33.56 23.57 -12.31
CA ARG A 10 32.76 24.37 -13.24
C ARG A 10 31.34 23.77 -13.39
N LEU A 11 31.22 22.45 -13.55
CA LEU A 11 29.96 21.75 -13.65
C LEU A 11 29.14 21.83 -12.35
N LEU A 12 29.82 21.69 -11.21
CA LEU A 12 29.17 21.83 -9.88
C LEU A 12 28.66 23.25 -9.62
N ARG A 13 29.43 24.28 -10.01
CA ARG A 13 28.98 25.68 -9.95
C ARG A 13 27.79 25.95 -10.87
N SER A 14 27.81 25.38 -12.08
CA SER A 14 26.68 25.49 -12.99
C SER A 14 25.40 24.86 -12.43
N ARG A 15 25.54 23.78 -11.66
CA ARG A 15 24.40 23.03 -11.11
C ARG A 15 23.89 23.55 -9.78
N TYR A 16 24.81 23.91 -8.86
CA TYR A 16 24.47 24.23 -7.47
C TYR A 16 24.70 25.71 -7.11
N GLY A 17 25.23 26.50 -8.04
CA GLY A 17 25.54 27.91 -7.80
C GLY A 17 26.76 28.11 -6.93
N GLU A 18 26.64 28.98 -5.91
CA GLU A 18 27.75 29.33 -5.04
C GLU A 18 28.16 28.18 -4.11
N PRO A 19 29.46 28.01 -3.84
CA PRO A 19 29.96 27.03 -2.89
C PRO A 19 29.36 27.20 -1.49
N ALA A 20 29.14 26.11 -0.78
CA ALA A 20 28.59 26.10 0.57
C ALA A 20 29.45 26.85 1.59
N LYS A 21 30.72 27.08 1.29
CA LYS A 21 31.66 27.96 2.01
C LYS A 21 32.73 28.51 1.05
N ALA A 22 33.48 29.51 1.47
CA ALA A 22 34.63 30.00 0.71
C ALA A 22 35.58 28.82 0.36
N PRO A 23 35.93 28.62 -0.92
CA PRO A 23 36.85 27.58 -1.33
C PRO A 23 38.24 27.76 -0.71
N THR A 24 38.89 26.64 -0.45
CA THR A 24 40.34 26.66 -0.13
C THR A 24 41.12 26.22 -1.37
N ASP A 25 42.46 26.29 -1.33
CA ASP A 25 43.31 25.81 -2.43
C ASP A 25 43.09 24.33 -2.72
N TYR A 26 42.61 23.55 -1.73
CA TYR A 26 42.50 22.09 -1.81
C TYR A 26 41.10 21.57 -1.96
N ILE A 27 40.09 22.25 -1.35
CA ILE A 27 38.70 21.76 -1.27
C ILE A 27 37.74 22.85 -1.68
N ILE A 28 36.79 22.46 -2.52
CA ILE A 28 35.55 23.21 -2.75
C ILE A 28 34.36 22.29 -2.51
N GLY A 29 33.34 22.79 -1.83
CA GLY A 29 32.14 22.00 -1.52
C GLY A 29 30.86 22.74 -1.82
N PHE A 30 29.84 21.99 -2.10
CA PHE A 30 28.53 22.48 -2.50
C PHE A 30 27.44 21.83 -1.66
N ARG A 31 26.30 22.49 -1.64
CA ARG A 31 25.08 21.96 -1.06
C ARG A 31 24.07 21.74 -2.19
N ASN A 32 23.55 20.52 -2.30
CA ASN A 32 22.52 20.22 -3.29
C ASN A 32 21.12 20.74 -2.86
N PRO A 33 20.12 20.72 -3.76
CA PRO A 33 18.76 21.21 -3.46
C PRO A 33 18.07 20.53 -2.29
N VAL A 34 18.43 19.27 -1.98
CA VAL A 34 17.87 18.52 -0.84
C VAL A 34 18.69 18.69 0.45
N GLY A 35 19.61 19.65 0.50
CA GLY A 35 20.37 20.02 1.69
C GLY A 35 21.61 19.15 1.97
N ARG A 36 21.93 18.15 1.15
CA ARG A 36 23.13 17.31 1.29
C ARG A 36 24.36 18.05 0.79
N VAL A 37 25.50 17.75 1.39
CA VAL A 37 26.77 18.36 0.99
C VAL A 37 27.67 17.36 0.30
N LEU A 38 28.38 17.85 -0.71
CA LEU A 38 29.48 17.13 -1.39
C LEU A 38 30.67 18.07 -1.54
N ALA A 39 31.87 17.52 -1.71
CA ALA A 39 33.07 18.30 -1.92
C ALA A 39 34.00 17.58 -2.90
N ILE A 40 34.79 18.35 -3.66
CA ILE A 40 35.84 17.84 -4.52
C ILE A 40 37.21 18.36 -4.11
N HIS A 41 38.22 17.55 -4.39
CA HIS A 41 39.63 17.96 -4.25
C HIS A 41 40.09 18.69 -5.51
N ARG A 42 40.60 19.93 -5.34
CA ARG A 42 40.93 20.83 -6.48
C ARG A 42 42.27 20.53 -7.14
N THR A 43 43.19 19.88 -6.42
CA THR A 43 44.58 19.70 -6.85
C THR A 43 44.91 18.24 -7.16
N ASN A 44 43.98 17.31 -7.08
CA ASN A 44 44.23 15.94 -7.49
C ASN A 44 44.34 15.80 -9.03
N GLN A 45 45.00 14.75 -9.48
CA GLN A 45 45.06 14.42 -10.92
C GLN A 45 43.73 13.87 -11.45
N THR A 46 42.95 13.24 -10.57
CA THR A 46 41.64 12.68 -10.86
C THR A 46 40.58 13.35 -10.03
N THR A 47 39.34 13.39 -10.52
CA THR A 47 38.22 13.98 -9.81
C THR A 47 37.74 13.06 -8.69
N ARG A 48 38.04 13.41 -7.44
CA ARG A 48 37.57 12.72 -6.24
C ARG A 48 36.52 13.54 -5.54
N VAL A 49 35.41 12.88 -5.26
CA VAL A 49 34.24 13.47 -4.60
C VAL A 49 34.04 12.84 -3.22
N TRP A 50 33.92 13.66 -2.17
CA TRP A 50 33.36 13.29 -0.87
C TRP A 50 31.88 13.59 -0.88
N PHE A 51 31.06 12.67 -0.42
CA PHE A 51 29.63 12.86 -0.38
C PHE A 51 29.00 12.14 0.80
N GLN A 52 27.82 12.58 1.20
CA GLN A 52 27.06 11.94 2.24
C GLN A 52 26.40 10.63 1.72
N PRO A 53 26.35 9.57 2.56
CA PRO A 53 25.65 8.33 2.17
C PRO A 53 24.18 8.58 1.76
N PRO A 54 23.55 7.62 1.02
CA PRO A 54 24.02 6.27 0.74
C PRO A 54 25.12 6.21 -0.32
N ALA A 55 25.69 5.01 -0.56
CA ALA A 55 26.52 4.75 -1.73
C ALA A 55 25.66 4.69 -2.99
N PRO A 56 26.12 5.14 -4.16
CA PRO A 56 25.41 5.00 -5.40
C PRO A 56 25.27 3.51 -5.80
N PRO A 57 24.24 3.16 -6.58
CA PRO A 57 24.25 1.91 -7.32
C PRO A 57 25.45 1.89 -8.28
N HIS A 58 25.65 0.78 -8.96
CA HIS A 58 26.70 0.76 -9.99
C HIS A 58 26.40 1.82 -11.06
N LEU A 59 27.32 2.80 -11.19
CA LEU A 59 27.24 3.85 -12.20
C LEU A 59 28.53 3.79 -13.05
N ASP A 60 28.39 3.68 -14.36
CA ASP A 60 29.51 3.65 -15.28
C ASP A 60 30.35 4.92 -15.14
N GLY A 61 31.68 4.73 -14.93
CA GLY A 61 32.63 5.82 -14.73
C GLY A 61 32.66 6.42 -13.32
N VAL A 62 31.98 5.78 -12.33
CA VAL A 62 32.03 6.14 -10.92
C VAL A 62 32.59 4.96 -10.12
N THR A 63 33.78 5.13 -9.53
CA THR A 63 34.43 4.10 -8.73
C THR A 63 34.43 4.50 -7.26
N LEU A 64 33.76 3.72 -6.41
CA LEU A 64 33.79 3.94 -4.96
C LEU A 64 35.17 3.60 -4.39
N LEU A 65 35.65 4.43 -3.48
CA LEU A 65 36.93 4.25 -2.81
C LEU A 65 36.70 3.59 -1.43
N SER A 66 37.31 2.43 -1.24
CA SER A 66 37.19 1.61 -0.01
C SER A 66 38.07 2.08 1.14
N GLU A 67 39.02 2.99 0.89
CA GLU A 67 39.89 3.51 1.94
C GLU A 67 39.16 4.33 2.98
N PRO A 68 39.53 4.24 4.28
CA PRO A 68 38.91 5.04 5.32
C PRO A 68 38.98 6.54 5.04
N ASN A 69 37.97 7.29 5.44
CA ASN A 69 37.96 8.74 5.35
C ASN A 69 38.92 9.32 6.39
N ASN A 70 40.15 9.65 6.00
CA ASN A 70 41.19 10.19 6.90
C ASN A 70 40.94 11.65 7.29
N GLY A 71 39.82 12.23 6.95
CA GLY A 71 39.38 13.57 7.29
C GLY A 71 40.33 14.67 6.75
N ASN A 72 39.87 15.46 5.80
CA ASN A 72 40.62 16.62 5.33
C ASN A 72 40.32 17.82 6.26
N SER A 73 41.37 18.48 6.78
CA SER A 73 41.23 19.64 7.68
C SER A 73 40.42 20.80 7.04
N ASN A 74 40.44 20.89 5.71
CA ASN A 74 39.67 21.89 4.96
C ASN A 74 38.18 21.58 4.87
N ILE A 75 37.74 20.37 5.20
CA ILE A 75 36.33 20.00 5.36
C ILE A 75 35.89 20.46 6.75
N ASN A 76 35.30 21.64 6.86
CA ASN A 76 34.84 22.24 8.11
C ASN A 76 33.63 23.18 7.87
N GLY A 77 33.05 23.74 8.94
CA GLY A 77 31.88 24.61 8.84
C GLY A 77 30.69 23.89 8.12
N PRO A 78 30.11 24.50 7.07
CA PRO A 78 29.00 23.90 6.32
C PRO A 78 29.30 22.52 5.72
N LEU A 79 30.59 22.15 5.54
CA LEU A 79 31.00 20.84 5.06
C LEU A 79 31.28 19.81 6.16
N ALA A 80 31.12 20.17 7.45
CA ALA A 80 31.36 19.27 8.57
C ALA A 80 30.66 17.90 8.48
N PRO A 81 29.45 17.78 7.87
CA PRO A 81 28.84 16.47 7.66
C PRO A 81 29.71 15.47 6.90
N LEU A 82 30.68 15.95 6.08
CA LEU A 82 31.61 15.09 5.36
C LEU A 82 32.82 14.60 6.20
N LYS A 83 32.89 14.93 7.49
CA LYS A 83 33.87 14.37 8.43
C LYS A 83 33.40 13.08 9.12
N ARG A 84 32.15 12.72 8.93
CA ARG A 84 31.58 11.52 9.56
C ARG A 84 32.26 10.24 9.04
N PRO A 85 32.34 9.20 9.87
CA PRO A 85 32.94 7.91 9.45
C PRO A 85 32.25 7.28 8.24
N ASP A 86 30.95 7.53 8.08
CA ASP A 86 30.11 7.00 7.01
C ASP A 86 30.16 7.82 5.70
N THR A 87 30.95 8.89 5.65
CA THR A 87 31.18 9.66 4.43
C THR A 87 31.77 8.79 3.33
N GLN A 88 31.13 8.82 2.18
CA GLN A 88 31.55 8.07 1.00
C GLN A 88 32.52 8.90 0.14
N ARG A 89 33.36 8.18 -0.62
CA ARG A 89 34.26 8.81 -1.60
C ARG A 89 34.17 8.04 -2.90
N ALA A 90 34.17 8.78 -3.99
CA ALA A 90 34.21 8.22 -5.33
C ALA A 90 35.24 8.94 -6.21
N GLU A 91 35.82 8.21 -7.14
CA GLU A 91 36.57 8.74 -8.26
C GLU A 91 35.68 8.73 -9.50
N ILE A 92 35.63 9.84 -10.22
CA ILE A 92 34.73 10.05 -11.35
C ILE A 92 35.59 10.36 -12.60
N ASP A 93 35.39 9.59 -13.65
CA ASP A 93 36.28 9.57 -14.82
C ASP A 93 35.87 10.53 -15.95
N SER A 94 34.58 10.91 -16.02
CA SER A 94 34.09 11.70 -17.16
C SER A 94 33.01 12.71 -16.76
N PRO A 95 32.79 13.79 -17.54
CA PRO A 95 31.67 14.72 -17.32
C PRO A 95 30.32 14.05 -17.31
N THR A 96 30.12 13.03 -18.16
CA THR A 96 28.85 12.27 -18.21
C THR A 96 28.67 11.42 -16.98
N ALA A 97 29.75 10.81 -16.45
CA ALA A 97 29.70 10.07 -15.19
C ALA A 97 29.40 11.00 -14.01
N LEU A 98 29.99 12.20 -13.99
CA LEU A 98 29.67 13.21 -12.98
C LEU A 98 28.21 13.62 -13.04
N GLN A 99 27.66 13.86 -14.23
CA GLN A 99 26.25 14.22 -14.39
C GLN A 99 25.33 13.12 -13.84
N ARG A 100 25.55 11.85 -14.21
CA ARG A 100 24.80 10.70 -13.69
C ARG A 100 24.92 10.57 -12.17
N PHE A 101 26.11 10.77 -11.63
CA PHE A 101 26.35 10.76 -10.20
C PHE A 101 25.56 11.88 -9.50
N LEU A 102 25.55 13.10 -10.06
CA LEU A 102 24.84 14.23 -9.49
C LEU A 102 23.30 14.05 -9.60
N ASP A 103 22.81 13.51 -10.71
CA ASP A 103 21.39 13.20 -10.90
C ASP A 103 20.92 12.18 -9.86
N TRP A 104 21.72 11.14 -9.65
CA TRP A 104 21.47 10.20 -8.57
C TRP A 104 21.62 10.85 -7.19
N TYR A 105 22.65 11.65 -6.96
CA TYR A 105 22.91 12.28 -5.65
C TYR A 105 21.82 13.26 -5.25
N ASP A 106 21.24 13.97 -6.18
CA ASP A 106 20.14 14.90 -5.94
C ASP A 106 18.81 14.17 -5.77
N GLY A 107 18.59 13.10 -6.49
CA GLY A 107 17.41 12.24 -6.38
C GLY A 107 17.54 11.15 -5.30
N ALA A 108 18.76 10.84 -4.84
CA ALA A 108 18.92 9.88 -3.77
C ALA A 108 18.28 10.41 -2.49
N PRO A 109 17.49 9.60 -1.79
CA PRO A 109 16.91 10.03 -0.54
C PRO A 109 18.03 10.57 0.35
N ALA A 110 17.82 11.75 0.93
CA ALA A 110 18.59 12.13 2.10
C ALA A 110 18.58 10.89 2.99
N LYS A 111 19.78 10.42 3.48
CA LYS A 111 19.88 9.21 4.32
C LYS A 111 18.64 9.22 5.22
N ALA A 112 17.82 8.19 5.05
CA ALA A 112 16.72 7.99 6.01
C ALA A 112 17.38 8.21 7.37
N PRO A 113 16.89 9.12 8.21
CA PRO A 113 17.54 9.39 9.48
C PRO A 113 17.91 8.01 10.03
N LYS A 114 19.17 7.84 10.47
CA LYS A 114 19.55 6.61 11.20
C LYS A 114 18.35 6.29 12.03
N ALA A 115 17.85 5.05 11.93
CA ALA A 115 16.73 4.62 12.76
C ALA A 115 16.99 5.28 14.08
N PRO A 116 16.15 6.21 14.51
CA PRO A 116 16.57 7.14 15.54
C PRO A 116 16.98 6.29 16.73
N ASP A 117 17.83 6.81 17.58
CA ASP A 117 18.16 6.23 18.89
C ASP A 117 16.92 5.67 19.64
N LEU A 118 15.74 5.89 19.09
CA LEU A 118 14.44 5.38 19.49
C LEU A 118 14.31 3.84 19.50
N LEU A 119 15.13 3.12 18.74
CA LEU A 119 15.17 1.65 18.74
C LEU A 119 16.32 1.11 19.61
N GLU A 120 17.16 2.00 20.15
CA GLU A 120 18.23 1.60 21.05
C GLU A 120 17.63 1.04 22.36
N GLY A 121 18.03 -0.19 22.69
CA GLY A 121 17.52 -0.91 23.87
C GLY A 121 16.19 -1.66 23.68
N VAL A 122 15.58 -1.63 22.50
CA VAL A 122 14.40 -2.44 22.21
C VAL A 122 14.81 -3.91 22.00
N ASP A 123 14.29 -4.80 22.84
CA ASP A 123 14.46 -6.26 22.68
C ASP A 123 13.48 -6.80 21.62
N PHE A 124 13.91 -6.77 20.36
CA PHE A 124 13.10 -7.27 19.25
C PHE A 124 12.77 -8.76 19.34
N THR A 125 13.59 -9.54 20.01
CA THR A 125 13.30 -10.98 20.21
C THR A 125 12.05 -11.16 21.05
N SER A 126 11.98 -10.45 22.18
CA SER A 126 10.78 -10.46 23.04
C SER A 126 9.56 -9.83 22.35
N VAL A 127 9.73 -8.74 21.61
CA VAL A 127 8.66 -8.10 20.82
C VAL A 127 8.08 -9.06 19.79
N PHE A 128 8.93 -9.72 19.02
CA PHE A 128 8.50 -10.68 18.01
C PHE A 128 7.84 -11.93 18.63
N ALA A 129 8.39 -12.44 19.73
CA ALA A 129 7.78 -13.54 20.48
C ALA A 129 6.39 -13.17 21.02
N ARG A 130 6.21 -11.94 21.51
CA ARG A 130 4.92 -11.39 21.94
C ARG A 130 3.93 -11.32 20.78
N PHE A 131 4.34 -10.79 19.63
CA PHE A 131 3.54 -10.79 18.42
C PHE A 131 3.13 -12.20 17.99
N GLN A 132 4.07 -13.14 17.95
CA GLN A 132 3.81 -14.55 17.60
C GLN A 132 2.82 -15.20 18.57
N SER A 133 2.91 -14.90 19.86
CA SER A 133 1.96 -15.39 20.86
C SER A 133 0.54 -14.91 20.57
N LEU A 134 0.37 -13.63 20.27
CA LEU A 134 -0.94 -13.04 19.97
C LEU A 134 -1.54 -13.55 18.66
N ILE A 135 -0.73 -13.61 17.59
CA ILE A 135 -1.24 -14.09 16.30
C ILE A 135 -1.59 -15.57 16.37
N THR A 136 -0.83 -16.37 17.10
CA THR A 136 -1.12 -17.81 17.29
C THR A 136 -2.38 -18.04 18.13
N ALA A 137 -2.66 -17.17 19.11
CA ALA A 137 -3.90 -17.22 19.88
C ALA A 137 -5.13 -16.86 19.02
N PHE A 138 -4.92 -16.09 17.96
CA PHE A 138 -5.99 -15.63 17.07
C PHE A 138 -6.17 -16.54 15.83
N ASP A 139 -5.07 -17.02 15.23
CA ASP A 139 -5.05 -17.83 14.01
C ASP A 139 -3.82 -18.77 14.04
N ALA A 140 -2.95 -18.69 13.04
CA ALA A 140 -1.69 -19.43 12.95
C ALA A 140 -0.49 -18.50 13.17
N PRO A 141 0.68 -19.05 13.61
CA PRO A 141 1.88 -18.25 13.71
C PRO A 141 2.30 -17.67 12.36
N LEU A 142 2.90 -16.47 12.37
CA LEU A 142 3.46 -15.87 11.17
C LEU A 142 4.67 -16.70 10.70
N THR A 143 4.57 -17.21 9.48
CA THR A 143 5.65 -17.90 8.76
C THR A 143 6.07 -17.14 7.51
N ARG A 144 5.13 -16.44 6.86
CA ARG A 144 5.33 -15.66 5.64
C ARG A 144 4.36 -14.48 5.60
N PHE A 145 4.67 -13.46 4.80
CA PHE A 145 3.81 -12.28 4.63
C PHE A 145 2.73 -12.44 3.56
N ASP A 146 2.85 -13.41 2.70
CA ASP A 146 1.92 -13.70 1.60
C ASP A 146 0.89 -14.80 1.94
N GLU A 147 0.86 -15.25 3.20
CA GLU A 147 -0.03 -16.31 3.69
C GLU A 147 -0.70 -15.92 5.03
N GLY A 148 -1.71 -16.70 5.41
CA GLY A 148 -2.38 -16.58 6.72
C GLY A 148 -3.08 -15.26 6.96
N LEU A 149 -3.19 -14.90 8.24
CA LEU A 149 -3.93 -13.73 8.69
C LEU A 149 -3.37 -12.41 8.14
N ILE A 150 -2.03 -12.29 8.08
CA ILE A 150 -1.39 -11.06 7.59
C ILE A 150 -1.70 -10.82 6.11
N ALA A 151 -1.65 -11.85 5.28
CA ALA A 151 -2.05 -11.75 3.88
C ALA A 151 -3.54 -11.42 3.75
N ALA A 152 -4.39 -12.07 4.53
CA ALA A 152 -5.84 -11.83 4.51
C ALA A 152 -6.21 -10.38 4.87
N TRP A 153 -5.49 -9.78 5.81
CA TRP A 153 -5.81 -8.43 6.30
C TRP A 153 -5.09 -7.31 5.56
N GLU A 154 -3.90 -7.58 4.98
CA GLU A 154 -2.99 -6.55 4.53
C GLU A 154 -2.75 -6.52 3.00
N SER A 155 -3.05 -7.61 2.30
CA SER A 155 -2.82 -7.72 0.85
C SER A 155 -3.65 -6.74 0.00
N TYR A 156 -4.65 -6.09 0.58
CA TYR A 156 -5.43 -5.06 -0.11
C TYR A 156 -4.62 -3.80 -0.44
N LYS A 157 -3.59 -3.45 0.35
CA LYS A 157 -2.83 -2.20 0.21
C LYS A 157 -2.15 -2.03 -1.14
N PRO A 158 -1.36 -3.00 -1.65
CA PRO A 158 -0.78 -2.92 -3.00
C PRO A 158 -1.85 -2.87 -4.09
N ARG A 159 -2.97 -3.58 -3.89
CA ARG A 159 -4.09 -3.62 -4.84
C ARG A 159 -4.82 -2.28 -4.91
N VAL A 160 -5.10 -1.67 -3.74
CA VAL A 160 -5.66 -0.31 -3.67
C VAL A 160 -4.72 0.70 -4.32
N ARG A 161 -3.40 0.59 -4.06
CA ARG A 161 -2.42 1.48 -4.71
C ARG A 161 -2.43 1.34 -6.23
N ALA A 162 -2.45 0.14 -6.76
CA ALA A 162 -2.49 -0.08 -8.21
C ALA A 162 -3.74 0.55 -8.85
N GLU A 163 -4.91 0.35 -8.24
CA GLU A 163 -6.16 0.98 -8.66
C GLU A 163 -6.10 2.51 -8.55
N ALA A 164 -5.58 3.01 -7.42
CA ALA A 164 -5.42 4.44 -7.19
C ALA A 164 -4.52 5.11 -8.23
N LEU A 165 -3.39 4.49 -8.59
CA LEU A 165 -2.49 5.01 -9.63
C LEU A 165 -3.15 5.04 -11.00
N THR A 166 -3.96 4.04 -11.32
CA THR A 166 -4.74 4.01 -12.57
C THR A 166 -5.74 5.17 -12.62
N ARG A 167 -6.46 5.44 -11.53
CA ARG A 167 -7.42 6.56 -11.45
C ARG A 167 -6.72 7.91 -11.43
N LEU A 168 -5.61 8.00 -10.72
CA LEU A 168 -4.80 9.21 -10.63
C LEU A 168 -4.30 9.65 -12.01
N GLY A 169 -3.71 8.73 -12.77
CA GLY A 169 -3.21 8.97 -14.12
C GLY A 169 -2.23 10.14 -14.20
N ALA A 170 -1.36 10.28 -13.20
CA ALA A 170 -0.48 11.45 -13.04
C ALA A 170 0.50 11.64 -14.19
N ASP A 171 0.89 10.56 -14.87
CA ASP A 171 1.77 10.61 -16.05
C ASP A 171 1.18 11.44 -17.23
N SER A 172 -0.13 11.66 -17.21
CA SER A 172 -0.85 12.47 -18.21
C SER A 172 -1.09 13.91 -17.78
N TRP A 173 -0.67 14.32 -16.58
CA TRP A 173 -0.92 15.65 -16.08
C TRP A 173 -0.02 16.69 -16.75
N THR A 174 -0.58 17.85 -17.01
CA THR A 174 0.13 19.00 -17.57
C THR A 174 -0.05 20.23 -16.68
N GLN A 175 0.88 21.19 -16.81
CA GLN A 175 0.85 22.42 -15.99
C GLN A 175 -0.42 23.24 -16.19
N ASP A 176 -1.03 23.19 -17.39
CA ASP A 176 -2.25 23.94 -17.73
C ASP A 176 -3.48 23.41 -16.98
N GLN A 177 -3.43 22.20 -16.44
CA GLN A 177 -4.52 21.63 -15.64
C GLN A 177 -4.55 22.19 -14.22
N VAL A 178 -3.48 22.86 -13.77
CA VAL A 178 -3.42 23.46 -12.45
C VAL A 178 -4.41 24.63 -12.34
N GLY A 179 -5.36 24.52 -11.44
CA GLY A 179 -6.44 25.48 -11.23
C GLY A 179 -7.74 25.14 -11.97
N SER A 180 -7.76 24.04 -12.76
CA SER A 180 -8.95 23.61 -13.50
C SER A 180 -9.92 22.74 -12.71
N GLY A 181 -9.51 22.18 -11.59
CA GLY A 181 -10.26 21.16 -10.81
C GLY A 181 -9.99 19.73 -11.24
N THR A 182 -9.28 19.51 -12.34
CA THR A 182 -9.04 18.18 -12.90
C THR A 182 -8.15 17.32 -12.00
N ILE A 183 -7.07 17.89 -11.48
CA ILE A 183 -6.10 17.17 -10.62
C ILE A 183 -6.75 16.79 -9.29
N VAL A 184 -7.46 17.72 -8.66
CA VAL A 184 -8.16 17.45 -7.39
C VAL A 184 -9.23 16.39 -7.58
N ALA A 185 -10.00 16.41 -8.68
CA ALA A 185 -11.00 15.38 -8.99
C ALA A 185 -10.36 13.99 -9.13
N LYS A 186 -9.23 13.88 -9.83
CA LYS A 186 -8.47 12.64 -9.98
C LYS A 186 -7.94 12.11 -8.64
N VAL A 187 -7.46 13.00 -7.77
CA VAL A 187 -6.99 12.62 -6.44
C VAL A 187 -8.14 12.15 -5.55
N ILE A 188 -9.30 12.80 -5.60
CA ILE A 188 -10.50 12.35 -4.87
C ILE A 188 -10.90 10.96 -5.35
N ASP A 189 -10.96 10.73 -6.67
CA ASP A 189 -11.28 9.40 -7.23
C ASP A 189 -10.26 8.32 -6.80
N ALA A 190 -8.96 8.67 -6.74
CA ALA A 190 -7.92 7.79 -6.23
C ALA A 190 -8.00 7.52 -4.71
N ILE A 191 -8.67 8.37 -3.94
CA ILE A 191 -8.93 8.16 -2.50
C ILE A 191 -10.21 7.36 -2.29
N GLU A 192 -11.30 7.70 -2.97
CA GLU A 192 -12.63 7.13 -2.77
C GLU A 192 -12.79 5.78 -3.52
N ILE A 193 -11.82 4.88 -3.32
CA ILE A 193 -11.87 3.54 -3.90
C ILE A 193 -12.78 2.67 -3.06
N GLN A 194 -13.92 2.34 -3.63
CA GLN A 194 -14.80 1.28 -3.17
C GLN A 194 -15.19 0.44 -4.38
N ALA A 195 -14.72 -0.80 -4.41
CA ALA A 195 -15.14 -1.69 -5.47
C ALA A 195 -16.62 -2.03 -5.30
N THR A 196 -17.35 -1.88 -6.38
CA THR A 196 -18.72 -2.36 -6.49
C THR A 196 -18.80 -3.88 -6.37
N HIS A 197 -17.67 -4.55 -6.57
CA HIS A 197 -17.55 -6.00 -6.68
C HIS A 197 -16.24 -6.45 -6.05
N GLY A 198 -16.27 -6.91 -4.79
CA GLY A 198 -15.14 -7.55 -4.13
C GLY A 198 -14.41 -6.69 -3.09
N ASP A 199 -13.27 -7.19 -2.64
CA ASP A 199 -12.54 -6.80 -1.43
C ASP A 199 -11.74 -5.50 -1.54
N LEU A 200 -11.92 -4.69 -2.59
CA LEU A 200 -11.11 -3.50 -2.80
C LEU A 200 -11.80 -2.29 -2.19
N ASN A 201 -11.43 -1.98 -0.96
CA ASN A 201 -11.85 -0.77 -0.28
C ASN A 201 -10.62 -0.05 0.28
N ASN A 202 -10.52 1.25 0.04
CA ASN A 202 -9.44 2.04 0.63
C ASN A 202 -9.72 2.29 2.11
N ASN A 203 -9.06 1.51 2.96
CA ASN A 203 -9.14 1.65 4.42
C ASN A 203 -7.94 2.45 5.01
N MET A 204 -7.06 3.00 4.16
CA MET A 204 -5.90 3.76 4.60
C MET A 204 -6.20 5.23 4.88
N VAL A 205 -7.31 5.74 4.36
CA VAL A 205 -7.80 7.10 4.56
C VAL A 205 -9.25 7.05 5.03
N PHE A 206 -9.63 7.90 5.97
CA PHE A 206 -11.02 8.01 6.38
C PHE A 206 -11.79 8.91 5.38
N TRP A 207 -12.45 8.30 4.42
CA TRP A 207 -13.14 8.99 3.34
C TRP A 207 -14.65 8.74 3.30
N GLN A 208 -15.13 7.65 3.89
CA GLN A 208 -16.55 7.28 3.87
C GLN A 208 -17.40 8.23 4.71
N ASN A 209 -18.56 8.60 4.20
CA ASN A 209 -19.46 9.54 4.85
C ASN A 209 -20.35 8.86 5.92
N ARG A 210 -19.75 8.17 6.87
CA ARG A 210 -20.51 7.53 7.96
C ARG A 210 -21.00 8.50 9.03
N PHE A 211 -20.27 9.62 9.23
CA PHE A 211 -20.52 10.61 10.29
C PHE A 211 -20.62 12.04 9.75
N GLY A 212 -20.91 12.20 8.48
CA GLY A 212 -20.98 13.47 7.82
C GLY A 212 -19.66 13.94 7.19
N HIS A 213 -19.77 14.91 6.30
CA HIS A 213 -18.67 15.44 5.49
C HIS A 213 -17.51 16.02 6.31
N ALA A 214 -17.81 16.60 7.47
CA ALA A 214 -16.82 17.25 8.34
C ALA A 214 -15.70 16.32 8.85
N ASN A 215 -15.94 15.03 8.90
CA ASN A 215 -15.01 14.04 9.48
C ASN A 215 -14.13 13.33 8.43
N ARG A 216 -14.26 13.65 7.14
CA ARG A 216 -13.43 13.04 6.09
C ARG A 216 -12.01 13.63 6.09
N ASP A 217 -11.00 12.78 5.96
CA ASP A 217 -9.60 13.23 5.91
C ASP A 217 -9.31 14.14 4.71
N HIS A 218 -9.94 13.88 3.56
CA HIS A 218 -9.79 14.65 2.32
C HIS A 218 -10.79 15.78 2.14
N ARG A 219 -11.37 16.26 3.23
CA ARG A 219 -12.38 17.34 3.21
C ARG A 219 -11.90 18.59 2.45
N ALA A 220 -10.65 18.99 2.64
CA ALA A 220 -10.09 20.16 1.95
C ALA A 220 -10.09 20.00 0.41
N LEU A 221 -9.84 18.79 -0.09
CA LEU A 221 -9.93 18.49 -1.53
C LEU A 221 -11.37 18.59 -2.04
N ILE A 222 -12.33 18.07 -1.28
CA ILE A 222 -13.75 18.15 -1.64
C ILE A 222 -14.23 19.62 -1.63
N GLU A 223 -13.84 20.41 -0.64
CA GLU A 223 -14.17 21.83 -0.55
C GLU A 223 -13.56 22.60 -1.74
N ALA A 224 -12.29 22.34 -2.07
CA ALA A 224 -11.63 22.95 -3.21
C ALA A 224 -12.34 22.60 -4.54
N ALA A 225 -12.72 21.34 -4.74
CA ALA A 225 -13.46 20.90 -5.93
C ALA A 225 -14.86 21.53 -6.03
N THR A 226 -15.52 21.80 -4.89
CA THR A 226 -16.90 22.29 -4.84
C THR A 226 -16.99 23.81 -4.88
N THR A 227 -16.10 24.50 -4.17
CA THR A 227 -16.18 25.96 -3.97
C THR A 227 -15.08 26.72 -4.70
N GLY A 228 -14.06 26.06 -5.21
CA GLY A 228 -12.85 26.65 -5.77
C GLY A 228 -11.87 27.21 -4.73
N THR A 229 -12.21 27.15 -3.43
CA THR A 229 -11.36 27.69 -2.38
C THR A 229 -10.07 26.89 -2.25
N GLY A 230 -8.92 27.54 -2.43
CA GLY A 230 -7.60 26.87 -2.36
C GLY A 230 -7.28 25.93 -3.53
N LEU A 231 -8.15 25.82 -4.53
CA LEU A 231 -8.03 24.89 -5.65
C LEU A 231 -6.69 24.98 -6.37
N GLN A 232 -6.31 26.20 -6.78
CA GLN A 232 -5.06 26.42 -7.50
C GLN A 232 -3.83 26.04 -6.67
N THR A 233 -3.84 26.33 -5.38
CA THR A 233 -2.75 25.95 -4.48
C THR A 233 -2.65 24.44 -4.31
N LEU A 234 -3.78 23.75 -4.05
CA LEU A 234 -3.81 22.32 -3.89
C LEU A 234 -3.39 21.59 -5.17
N GLU A 235 -3.93 21.98 -6.33
CA GLU A 235 -3.56 21.34 -7.59
C GLU A 235 -2.10 21.60 -7.97
N ARG A 236 -1.56 22.78 -7.69
CA ARG A 236 -0.11 23.06 -7.86
C ARG A 236 0.74 22.15 -6.98
N LEU A 237 0.39 21.97 -5.72
CA LEU A 237 1.13 21.11 -4.79
C LEU A 237 1.02 19.62 -5.18
N LEU A 238 -0.17 19.16 -5.57
CA LEU A 238 -0.38 17.79 -6.03
C LEU A 238 0.35 17.51 -7.36
N PHE A 239 0.32 18.46 -8.30
CA PHE A 239 1.11 18.37 -9.52
C PHE A 239 2.61 18.26 -9.20
N GLN A 240 3.11 19.09 -8.29
CA GLN A 240 4.51 19.05 -7.86
C GLN A 240 4.86 17.72 -7.17
N LEU A 241 3.95 17.12 -6.41
CA LEU A 241 4.16 15.84 -5.74
C LEU A 241 4.40 14.69 -6.73
N TYR A 242 3.64 14.64 -7.82
CA TYR A 242 3.66 13.50 -8.73
C TYR A 242 4.46 13.75 -10.02
N CYS A 243 4.61 15.00 -10.45
CA CYS A 243 5.16 15.34 -11.76
C CYS A 243 6.48 16.09 -11.70
N THR A 244 7.02 16.41 -10.52
CA THR A 244 8.29 17.15 -10.40
C THR A 244 9.20 16.55 -9.32
N ASP A 245 10.50 16.90 -9.37
CA ASP A 245 11.50 16.49 -8.37
C ASP A 245 11.64 17.50 -7.22
N ARG A 246 10.55 18.18 -6.86
CA ARG A 246 10.55 19.12 -5.76
C ARG A 246 10.89 18.42 -4.44
N ASN A 247 11.54 19.14 -3.52
CA ASN A 247 11.86 18.65 -2.17
C ASN A 247 10.62 18.10 -1.45
N GLU A 248 10.64 16.82 -1.14
CA GLU A 248 9.50 16.08 -0.57
C GLU A 248 9.12 16.60 0.81
N GLY A 249 10.12 17.03 1.62
CA GLY A 249 9.85 17.55 2.95
C GLY A 249 9.09 18.86 2.94
N ALA A 250 9.56 19.82 2.16
CA ALA A 250 8.87 21.10 2.01
C ALA A 250 7.48 20.90 1.41
N LEU A 251 7.36 19.98 0.46
CA LEU A 251 6.09 19.68 -0.19
C LEU A 251 5.09 19.00 0.77
N PHE A 252 5.58 18.09 1.62
CA PHE A 252 4.76 17.46 2.65
C PHE A 252 4.18 18.50 3.61
N ASP A 253 5.02 19.40 4.11
CA ASP A 253 4.59 20.38 5.10
C ASP A 253 3.61 21.41 4.48
N GLU A 254 3.85 21.87 3.25
CA GLU A 254 2.91 22.75 2.52
C GLU A 254 1.57 22.07 2.22
N LEU A 255 1.58 20.79 1.78
CA LEU A 255 0.36 20.02 1.56
C LEU A 255 -0.37 19.75 2.89
N SER A 256 0.37 19.45 3.95
CA SER A 256 -0.20 19.24 5.29
C SER A 256 -0.93 20.49 5.78
N GLU A 257 -0.34 21.67 5.62
CA GLU A 257 -0.99 22.94 5.94
C GLU A 257 -2.25 23.16 5.09
N ALA A 258 -2.15 22.97 3.78
CA ALA A 258 -3.26 23.18 2.85
C ALA A 258 -4.43 22.19 3.05
N THR A 259 -4.17 21.01 3.60
CA THR A 259 -5.19 19.96 3.84
C THR A 259 -5.66 19.87 5.29
N GLY A 260 -5.17 20.72 6.18
CA GLY A 260 -5.52 20.75 7.60
C GLY A 260 -4.88 19.62 8.41
N ALA A 261 -3.64 19.26 8.09
CA ALA A 261 -2.77 18.33 8.81
C ALA A 261 -3.40 16.94 9.04
N LYS A 262 -4.05 16.40 8.02
CA LYS A 262 -4.65 15.06 8.05
C LYS A 262 -3.62 13.98 7.75
N TYR A 263 -3.01 13.44 8.79
CA TYR A 263 -1.89 12.52 8.66
C TYR A 263 -2.20 11.29 7.79
N PRO A 264 -3.35 10.58 7.93
CA PRO A 264 -3.66 9.47 7.04
C PRO A 264 -3.71 9.87 5.56
N LEU A 265 -4.26 11.05 5.26
CA LEU A 265 -4.28 11.58 3.90
C LEU A 265 -2.87 11.85 3.37
N MET A 266 -2.05 12.57 4.14
CA MET A 266 -0.68 12.90 3.75
C MET A 266 0.14 11.64 3.48
N ALA A 267 0.11 10.68 4.40
CA ALA A 267 0.82 9.42 4.27
C ALA A 267 0.32 8.59 3.06
N TYR A 268 -0.98 8.62 2.78
CA TYR A 268 -1.55 7.95 1.61
C TYR A 268 -1.06 8.56 0.29
N LEU A 269 -1.05 9.89 0.17
CA LEU A 269 -0.56 10.56 -1.03
C LEU A 269 0.91 10.21 -1.32
N PHE A 270 1.74 10.16 -0.29
CA PHE A 270 3.14 9.76 -0.42
C PHE A 270 3.32 8.26 -0.67
N PHE A 271 2.48 7.41 -0.08
CA PHE A 271 2.43 5.98 -0.40
C PHE A 271 2.08 5.72 -1.87
N LEU A 272 1.17 6.50 -2.46
CA LEU A 272 0.89 6.42 -3.89
C LEU A 272 2.11 6.79 -4.73
N LYS A 273 2.86 7.83 -4.32
CA LYS A 273 4.07 8.24 -5.01
C LYS A 273 5.12 7.13 -5.01
N ASP A 274 5.44 6.58 -3.85
CA ASP A 274 6.50 5.58 -3.72
C ASP A 274 6.27 4.66 -2.50
N MET A 275 5.77 3.45 -2.75
CA MET A 275 5.49 2.47 -1.69
C MET A 275 6.75 1.78 -1.13
N ASP A 276 7.90 1.93 -1.77
CA ASP A 276 9.14 1.35 -1.25
C ASP A 276 9.81 2.29 -0.23
N ARG A 277 9.34 3.54 -0.15
CA ARG A 277 9.87 4.57 0.75
C ARG A 277 8.85 5.08 1.76
N PHE A 278 7.57 5.06 1.44
CA PHE A 278 6.52 5.72 2.21
C PHE A 278 5.36 4.77 2.51
N MET A 279 4.99 4.71 3.79
CA MET A 279 3.90 3.85 4.25
C MET A 279 2.70 4.66 4.73
N PRO A 280 1.47 4.12 4.59
CA PRO A 280 0.29 4.70 5.20
C PRO A 280 0.44 4.78 6.71
N ILE A 281 -0.24 5.72 7.35
CA ILE A 281 -0.21 5.86 8.79
C ILE A 281 -1.62 6.01 9.36
N GLN A 282 -1.87 5.28 10.44
CA GLN A 282 -3.03 5.48 11.30
C GLN A 282 -2.50 5.76 12.71
N PRO A 283 -2.46 7.03 13.12
CA PRO A 283 -1.70 7.45 14.30
C PRO A 283 -2.01 6.69 15.58
N THR A 284 -3.28 6.53 15.92
CA THR A 284 -3.69 5.84 17.17
C THR A 284 -3.22 4.37 17.23
N GLY A 285 -3.21 3.70 16.07
CA GLY A 285 -2.77 2.31 15.98
C GLY A 285 -1.25 2.19 16.10
N PHE A 286 -0.51 3.04 15.41
CA PHE A 286 0.95 3.02 15.47
C PHE A 286 1.46 3.49 16.84
N ASP A 287 0.87 4.52 17.45
CA ASP A 287 1.25 4.94 18.79
C ASP A 287 1.02 3.83 19.84
N ARG A 288 0.00 3.00 19.66
CA ARG A 288 -0.24 1.84 20.52
C ARG A 288 0.88 0.80 20.42
N VAL A 289 1.23 0.40 19.19
CA VAL A 289 2.28 -0.61 19.00
C VAL A 289 3.65 -0.07 19.37
N PHE A 290 3.95 1.18 19.11
CA PHE A 290 5.20 1.81 19.54
C PHE A 290 5.33 1.84 21.08
N GLY A 291 4.24 2.14 21.78
CA GLY A 291 4.20 2.07 23.24
C GLY A 291 4.44 0.65 23.76
N GLU A 292 3.85 -0.37 23.15
CA GLU A 292 4.04 -1.77 23.51
C GLU A 292 5.49 -2.25 23.33
N ILE A 293 6.12 -1.85 22.22
CA ILE A 293 7.50 -2.25 21.93
C ILE A 293 8.57 -1.37 22.58
N GLY A 294 8.16 -0.42 23.39
CA GLY A 294 9.08 0.46 24.13
C GLY A 294 9.71 1.59 23.30
N VAL A 295 9.16 1.88 22.11
CA VAL A 295 9.63 2.98 21.25
C VAL A 295 8.97 4.29 21.68
N ASN A 296 9.74 5.23 22.19
CA ASN A 296 9.26 6.54 22.59
C ASN A 296 9.06 7.46 21.37
N PHE A 297 8.08 7.11 20.55
CA PHE A 297 7.73 7.85 19.34
C PHE A 297 6.21 8.00 19.23
N ARG A 298 5.76 9.20 18.87
CA ARG A 298 4.33 9.51 18.73
C ARG A 298 4.03 10.13 17.39
N THR A 299 2.98 9.62 16.76
CA THR A 299 2.49 10.10 15.47
C THR A 299 1.23 10.94 15.60
N LEU A 300 0.44 10.72 16.65
CA LEU A 300 -0.82 11.44 16.87
C LEU A 300 -0.58 12.94 17.06
N ARG A 301 -1.21 13.76 16.22
CA ARG A 301 -1.08 15.24 16.16
C ARG A 301 0.29 15.74 15.73
N ASN A 302 1.10 14.91 15.12
CA ASN A 302 2.45 15.23 14.64
C ASN A 302 2.57 15.06 13.11
N CYS A 303 1.62 15.60 12.35
CA CYS A 303 1.65 15.53 10.89
C CYS A 303 2.67 16.51 10.31
N THR A 304 3.94 16.18 10.44
CA THR A 304 5.08 16.91 9.89
C THR A 304 5.98 15.98 9.10
N TRP A 305 6.75 16.52 8.17
CA TRP A 305 7.73 15.73 7.42
C TRP A 305 8.76 15.04 8.32
N GLU A 306 9.24 15.74 9.33
CA GLU A 306 10.21 15.17 10.26
C GLU A 306 9.65 13.92 10.94
N ASN A 307 8.42 13.99 11.47
CA ASN A 307 7.77 12.86 12.10
C ASN A 307 7.50 11.73 11.11
N TYR A 308 7.06 12.06 9.88
CA TYR A 308 6.79 11.05 8.86
C TYR A 308 8.06 10.35 8.35
N SER A 309 9.16 11.10 8.20
CA SER A 309 10.47 10.53 7.88
C SER A 309 10.98 9.59 8.96
N GLN A 310 10.80 9.96 10.24
CA GLN A 310 11.17 9.12 11.38
C GLN A 310 10.31 7.85 11.42
N PHE A 311 9.01 7.96 11.19
CA PHE A 311 8.11 6.82 11.10
C PHE A 311 8.58 5.80 10.05
N ASN A 312 8.81 6.24 8.82
CA ASN A 312 9.31 5.36 7.76
C ASN A 312 10.73 4.83 8.06
N GLY A 313 11.55 5.63 8.73
CA GLY A 313 12.88 5.23 9.22
C GLY A 313 12.82 4.09 10.24
N ILE A 314 11.88 4.15 11.19
CA ILE A 314 11.63 3.07 12.16
C ILE A 314 11.21 1.79 11.42
N LEU A 315 10.23 1.87 10.52
CA LEU A 315 9.79 0.72 9.75
C LEU A 315 10.94 0.08 8.94
N ASN A 316 11.77 0.92 8.32
CA ASN A 316 12.90 0.43 7.53
C ASN A 316 13.95 -0.26 8.39
N ALA A 317 14.20 0.25 9.60
CA ALA A 317 15.16 -0.36 10.53
C ALA A 317 14.68 -1.69 11.10
N LEU A 318 13.37 -1.91 11.15
CA LEU A 318 12.77 -3.16 11.61
C LEU A 318 12.83 -4.30 10.59
N ARG A 319 13.10 -4.02 9.33
CA ARG A 319 13.07 -5.03 8.25
C ARG A 319 14.06 -6.17 8.49
N GLU A 320 15.28 -5.84 8.82
CA GLU A 320 16.37 -6.82 9.05
C GLU A 320 16.09 -7.67 10.30
N PRO A 321 15.80 -7.10 11.49
CA PRO A 321 15.40 -7.88 12.65
C PRO A 321 14.18 -8.79 12.44
N ILE A 322 13.18 -8.32 11.69
CA ILE A 322 12.00 -9.15 11.35
C ILE A 322 12.40 -10.31 10.45
N ALA A 323 13.24 -10.08 9.43
CA ALA A 323 13.72 -11.12 8.53
C ALA A 323 14.45 -12.22 9.30
N ASP A 324 15.37 -11.84 10.18
CA ASP A 324 16.15 -12.77 10.99
C ASP A 324 15.24 -13.62 11.92
N LEU A 325 14.33 -12.97 12.64
CA LEU A 325 13.46 -13.65 13.62
C LEU A 325 12.37 -14.52 12.94
N ALA A 326 11.86 -14.10 11.79
CA ALA A 326 10.91 -14.87 11.01
C ALA A 326 11.59 -15.90 10.08
N LYS A 327 12.94 -15.92 10.00
CA LYS A 327 13.75 -16.77 9.11
C LYS A 327 13.37 -16.59 7.63
N LEU A 328 13.26 -15.33 7.21
CA LEU A 328 12.95 -14.92 5.85
C LEU A 328 14.19 -14.31 5.20
N ASP A 329 14.39 -14.58 3.92
CA ASP A 329 15.50 -14.02 3.14
C ASP A 329 15.37 -12.50 2.97
N TYR A 330 14.15 -11.98 2.97
CA TYR A 330 13.87 -10.57 2.73
C TYR A 330 12.52 -10.13 3.31
N VAL A 331 12.49 -8.90 3.85
CA VAL A 331 11.29 -8.21 4.34
C VAL A 331 11.19 -6.84 3.67
N ARG A 332 10.08 -6.57 2.97
CA ARG A 332 9.82 -5.27 2.35
C ARG A 332 9.37 -4.25 3.40
N LEU A 333 9.40 -2.97 3.05
CA LEU A 333 8.91 -1.92 3.95
C LEU A 333 7.42 -2.12 4.30
N ILE A 334 6.62 -2.51 3.32
CA ILE A 334 5.20 -2.79 3.50
C ILE A 334 4.97 -4.00 4.42
N ASP A 335 5.86 -4.98 4.44
CA ASP A 335 5.76 -6.16 5.31
C ASP A 335 6.01 -5.77 6.77
N ALA A 336 7.05 -4.95 7.04
CA ALA A 336 7.32 -4.41 8.37
C ALA A 336 6.15 -3.53 8.87
N HIS A 337 5.59 -2.69 7.99
CA HIS A 337 4.39 -1.91 8.28
C HIS A 337 3.21 -2.80 8.62
N SER A 338 2.95 -3.84 7.84
CA SER A 338 1.82 -4.76 8.01
C SER A 338 1.92 -5.56 9.30
N LEU A 339 3.14 -5.98 9.68
CA LEU A 339 3.38 -6.65 10.96
C LEU A 339 3.01 -5.73 12.13
N LEU A 340 3.52 -4.50 12.17
CA LEU A 340 3.22 -3.56 13.25
C LEU A 340 1.73 -3.19 13.29
N TRP A 341 1.12 -3.02 12.13
CA TRP A 341 -0.32 -2.73 12.06
C TRP A 341 -1.18 -3.89 12.56
N LEU A 342 -0.86 -5.12 12.16
CA LEU A 342 -1.52 -6.32 12.66
C LEU A 342 -1.30 -6.47 14.17
N PHE A 343 -0.07 -6.27 14.64
CA PHE A 343 0.26 -6.31 16.06
C PHE A 343 -0.59 -5.31 16.86
N SER A 344 -0.68 -4.06 16.40
CA SER A 344 -1.54 -3.04 17.02
C SER A 344 -3.00 -3.47 17.11
N ASN A 345 -3.53 -4.12 16.07
CA ASN A 345 -4.90 -4.62 16.09
C ASN A 345 -5.09 -5.80 17.04
N LEU A 346 -4.12 -6.71 17.14
CA LEU A 346 -4.14 -7.82 18.09
C LEU A 346 -4.07 -7.32 19.54
N LEU A 347 -3.21 -6.34 19.84
CA LEU A 347 -3.14 -5.66 21.14
C LEU A 347 -4.47 -5.01 21.53
N ARG A 348 -5.14 -4.36 20.57
CA ARG A 348 -6.46 -3.79 20.81
C ARG A 348 -7.50 -4.87 21.16
N LYS A 349 -7.50 -5.96 20.40
CA LYS A 349 -8.41 -7.10 20.64
C LYS A 349 -8.15 -7.77 21.99
N GLU A 350 -6.89 -7.89 22.38
CA GLU A 350 -6.50 -8.40 23.70
C GLU A 350 -7.04 -7.51 24.83
N ALA A 351 -6.82 -6.19 24.72
CA ALA A 351 -7.31 -5.22 25.71
C ALA A 351 -8.83 -5.19 25.83
N GLU A 352 -9.54 -5.48 24.74
CA GLU A 352 -11.00 -5.60 24.70
C GLU A 352 -11.50 -6.97 25.22
N GLY A 353 -10.58 -7.89 25.61
CA GLY A 353 -10.92 -9.27 25.97
C GLY A 353 -11.53 -10.06 24.81
N ALA A 354 -11.12 -9.72 23.59
CA ALA A 354 -11.72 -10.24 22.38
C ALA A 354 -10.81 -11.27 21.65
N LEU A 355 -9.60 -11.56 22.15
CA LEU A 355 -8.75 -12.62 21.60
C LEU A 355 -9.38 -14.00 21.77
N ASP A 356 -9.82 -14.33 22.99
CA ASP A 356 -10.56 -15.58 23.26
C ASP A 356 -11.96 -15.63 22.68
N LYS A 357 -12.53 -14.45 22.39
CA LYS A 357 -13.85 -14.33 21.77
C LYS A 357 -13.78 -14.41 20.24
N CYS A 358 -12.60 -14.38 19.65
CA CYS A 358 -12.48 -14.42 18.19
C CYS A 358 -12.67 -15.81 17.61
N GLU A 359 -12.24 -16.87 18.27
CA GLU A 359 -12.73 -18.21 17.90
C GLU A 359 -14.25 -18.31 18.05
N LYS A 360 -14.81 -17.64 19.08
CA LYS A 360 -16.27 -17.54 19.29
C LYS A 360 -16.94 -16.39 18.54
N ALA A 361 -16.23 -15.35 18.14
CA ALA A 361 -16.78 -14.20 17.44
C ALA A 361 -16.63 -14.28 15.92
N GLU A 362 -15.68 -15.02 15.36
CA GLU A 362 -15.78 -15.47 13.98
C GLU A 362 -16.92 -16.48 13.82
N ALA A 363 -17.14 -17.33 14.81
CA ALA A 363 -18.39 -18.11 14.92
C ALA A 363 -19.63 -17.26 15.23
N ARG A 364 -19.48 -16.04 15.74
CA ARG A 364 -20.56 -15.07 16.04
C ARG A 364 -20.72 -13.98 14.98
N TYR A 365 -19.65 -13.56 14.30
CA TYR A 365 -19.73 -12.57 13.21
C TYR A 365 -20.27 -13.15 11.93
N LEU A 366 -20.05 -14.46 11.69
CA LEU A 366 -20.71 -15.14 10.61
C LEU A 366 -21.09 -16.53 11.15
N GLY A 367 -22.30 -16.70 11.65
CA GLY A 367 -22.87 -18.04 11.75
C GLY A 367 -22.68 -18.76 10.44
N ALA A 368 -22.74 -20.08 10.40
CA ALA A 368 -22.49 -20.87 9.20
C ALA A 368 -23.26 -20.33 7.96
N ARG A 369 -24.45 -19.81 8.19
CA ARG A 369 -25.29 -19.14 7.19
C ARG A 369 -24.66 -17.83 6.68
N GLU A 370 -24.13 -16.98 7.58
CA GLU A 370 -23.49 -15.70 7.23
C GLU A 370 -22.14 -15.89 6.52
N LYS A 371 -21.36 -16.91 6.90
CA LYS A 371 -20.14 -17.29 6.19
C LYS A 371 -20.49 -17.73 4.76
N SER A 372 -21.54 -18.48 4.59
CA SER A 372 -22.00 -18.89 3.25
C SER A 372 -22.50 -17.72 2.41
N ILE A 373 -23.16 -16.72 3.00
CA ILE A 373 -23.54 -15.49 2.31
C ILE A 373 -22.29 -14.71 1.83
N ALA A 374 -21.29 -14.57 2.68
CA ALA A 374 -20.04 -13.89 2.34
C ALA A 374 -19.29 -14.62 1.20
N ASP A 375 -19.21 -15.95 1.27
CA ASP A 375 -18.60 -16.78 0.23
C ASP A 375 -19.34 -16.69 -1.12
N ILE A 376 -20.67 -16.63 -1.08
CA ILE A 376 -21.49 -16.46 -2.28
C ILE A 376 -21.18 -15.10 -2.93
N LYS A 377 -21.15 -14.01 -2.16
CA LYS A 377 -20.81 -12.67 -2.64
C LYS A 377 -19.41 -12.67 -3.28
N TYR A 378 -18.42 -13.23 -2.59
CA TYR A 378 -17.06 -13.35 -3.09
C TYR A 378 -16.99 -14.14 -4.41
N SER A 379 -17.67 -15.28 -4.46
CA SER A 379 -17.73 -16.14 -5.66
C SER A 379 -18.36 -15.43 -6.86
N VAL A 380 -19.40 -14.61 -6.62
CA VAL A 380 -20.02 -13.78 -7.67
C VAL A 380 -19.03 -12.73 -8.17
N GLY A 381 -18.39 -11.98 -7.28
CA GLY A 381 -17.39 -10.96 -7.64
C GLY A 381 -16.24 -11.56 -8.45
N LYS A 382 -15.68 -12.68 -7.99
CA LYS A 382 -14.63 -13.43 -8.71
C LYS A 382 -15.10 -13.91 -10.09
N THR A 383 -16.32 -14.39 -10.21
CA THR A 383 -16.89 -14.87 -11.49
C THR A 383 -17.07 -13.72 -12.47
N VAL A 384 -17.59 -12.57 -12.01
CA VAL A 384 -17.75 -11.36 -12.83
C VAL A 384 -16.39 -10.85 -13.31
N PHE A 385 -15.44 -10.71 -12.40
CA PHE A 385 -14.09 -10.26 -12.73
C PHE A 385 -13.38 -11.20 -13.73
N SER A 386 -13.42 -12.51 -13.50
CA SER A 386 -12.75 -13.50 -14.36
C SER A 386 -13.45 -13.72 -15.71
N SER A 387 -14.72 -13.32 -15.84
CA SER A 387 -15.49 -13.57 -17.07
C SER A 387 -15.60 -12.34 -17.96
N ASN A 388 -15.36 -11.12 -17.42
CA ASN A 388 -15.42 -9.90 -18.19
C ASN A 388 -14.17 -9.77 -19.09
N GLY A 389 -14.41 -9.57 -20.39
CA GLY A 389 -13.35 -9.49 -21.39
C GLY A 389 -12.71 -10.83 -21.78
N GLN A 390 -13.18 -11.95 -21.22
CA GLN A 390 -12.70 -13.27 -21.62
C GLN A 390 -13.11 -13.58 -23.06
N VAL A 391 -12.13 -13.72 -23.95
CA VAL A 391 -12.33 -14.13 -25.33
C VAL A 391 -12.14 -15.65 -25.42
N VAL A 392 -13.21 -16.36 -25.73
CA VAL A 392 -13.15 -17.76 -26.15
C VAL A 392 -13.24 -17.85 -27.68
N PRO A 393 -12.69 -18.89 -28.35
CA PRO A 393 -12.51 -18.92 -29.81
C PRO A 393 -13.75 -18.58 -30.67
N THR A 394 -14.93 -18.48 -30.08
CA THR A 394 -16.19 -18.18 -30.79
C THR A 394 -17.12 -17.20 -30.09
N THR A 395 -16.85 -16.71 -28.86
CA THR A 395 -17.82 -15.87 -28.12
C THR A 395 -17.14 -15.02 -27.05
N VAL A 396 -17.44 -13.72 -27.00
CA VAL A 396 -17.16 -12.85 -25.87
C VAL A 396 -18.26 -13.06 -24.82
N LYS A 397 -17.91 -13.47 -23.60
CA LYS A 397 -18.85 -13.63 -22.49
C LYS A 397 -18.71 -12.47 -21.51
N ASN A 398 -19.72 -11.63 -21.42
CA ASN A 398 -19.80 -10.56 -20.44
C ASN A 398 -20.83 -10.93 -19.36
N LYS A 399 -20.42 -10.90 -18.09
CA LYS A 399 -21.28 -11.09 -16.93
C LYS A 399 -21.15 -9.88 -16.03
N ALA A 400 -22.21 -9.09 -15.92
CA ALA A 400 -22.24 -7.92 -15.03
C ALA A 400 -23.11 -8.20 -13.81
N LEU A 401 -22.79 -7.53 -12.72
CA LEU A 401 -23.65 -7.47 -11.53
C LEU A 401 -24.41 -6.13 -11.58
N HIS A 402 -25.73 -6.21 -11.72
CA HIS A 402 -26.60 -5.05 -11.86
C HIS A 402 -27.23 -4.67 -10.52
N MET A 403 -26.46 -4.69 -9.46
CA MET A 403 -26.88 -4.27 -8.11
C MET A 403 -25.65 -3.96 -7.26
N SER A 404 -25.83 -3.16 -6.22
CA SER A 404 -24.80 -2.87 -5.23
C SER A 404 -24.54 -4.10 -4.34
N ASP A 405 -23.42 -4.10 -3.63
CA ASP A 405 -23.07 -5.16 -2.67
C ASP A 405 -24.12 -5.30 -1.55
N VAL A 406 -24.69 -4.18 -1.10
CA VAL A 406 -25.75 -4.16 -0.08
C VAL A 406 -27.05 -4.78 -0.62
N GLU A 407 -27.41 -4.48 -1.87
CA GLU A 407 -28.57 -5.08 -2.52
C GLU A 407 -28.39 -6.58 -2.78
N LEU A 408 -27.18 -7.00 -3.15
CA LEU A 408 -26.85 -8.42 -3.32
C LEU A 408 -26.95 -9.17 -1.99
N ASP A 409 -26.40 -8.62 -0.91
CA ASP A 409 -26.52 -9.21 0.43
C ASP A 409 -27.97 -9.38 0.83
N LYS A 410 -28.77 -8.34 0.67
CA LYS A 410 -30.22 -8.39 0.96
C LYS A 410 -30.92 -9.45 0.10
N LEU A 411 -30.64 -9.48 -1.21
CA LEU A 411 -31.25 -10.44 -2.12
C LEU A 411 -30.90 -11.89 -1.73
N ILE A 412 -29.64 -12.18 -1.37
CA ILE A 412 -29.22 -13.51 -0.91
C ILE A 412 -29.99 -13.93 0.35
N ARG A 413 -30.16 -13.02 1.31
CA ARG A 413 -30.93 -13.29 2.55
C ARG A 413 -32.41 -13.54 2.26
N ASP A 414 -32.98 -12.72 1.38
CA ASP A 414 -34.36 -12.87 0.94
C ASP A 414 -34.58 -14.23 0.25
N LEU A 415 -33.65 -14.62 -0.65
CA LEU A 415 -33.69 -15.93 -1.34
C LEU A 415 -33.57 -17.10 -0.35
N LEU A 416 -32.66 -17.05 0.62
CA LEU A 416 -32.54 -18.07 1.65
C LEU A 416 -33.84 -18.22 2.46
N THR A 417 -34.48 -17.09 2.75
CA THR A 417 -35.75 -17.06 3.49
C THR A 417 -36.90 -17.61 2.64
N ILE A 418 -37.03 -17.12 1.39
CA ILE A 418 -38.09 -17.56 0.45
C ILE A 418 -37.99 -19.04 0.12
N GLN A 419 -36.75 -19.52 -0.02
CA GLN A 419 -36.43 -20.91 -0.37
C GLN A 419 -36.34 -21.83 0.87
N GLU A 420 -36.61 -21.30 2.08
CA GLU A 420 -36.57 -22.07 3.34
C GLU A 420 -35.26 -22.81 3.55
N ASP A 421 -34.13 -22.15 3.24
CA ASP A 421 -32.77 -22.72 3.25
C ASP A 421 -32.63 -24.01 2.41
N ARG A 422 -33.37 -24.08 1.29
CA ARG A 422 -33.39 -25.21 0.36
C ARG A 422 -33.00 -24.81 -1.06
N CYS A 423 -32.42 -25.77 -1.77
CA CYS A 423 -32.07 -25.63 -3.18
C CYS A 423 -33.33 -25.40 -4.04
N ALA A 424 -33.35 -24.31 -4.81
CA ALA A 424 -34.50 -23.94 -5.66
C ALA A 424 -34.84 -25.00 -6.72
N ILE A 425 -33.90 -25.84 -7.14
CA ILE A 425 -34.07 -26.84 -8.18
C ILE A 425 -34.38 -28.21 -7.58
N THR A 426 -33.68 -28.60 -6.51
CA THR A 426 -33.79 -29.96 -5.98
C THR A 426 -34.66 -30.07 -4.73
N GLY A 427 -34.89 -28.96 -4.01
CA GLY A 427 -35.53 -28.98 -2.71
C GLY A 427 -34.66 -29.54 -1.58
N LEU A 428 -33.43 -29.96 -1.85
CA LEU A 428 -32.50 -30.42 -0.82
C LEU A 428 -32.13 -29.33 0.15
N PRO A 429 -32.02 -29.61 1.47
CA PRO A 429 -31.60 -28.62 2.44
C PRO A 429 -30.16 -28.23 2.22
N PHE A 430 -29.83 -26.95 2.37
CA PHE A 430 -28.47 -26.48 2.35
C PHE A 430 -27.73 -26.91 3.62
N GLN A 431 -26.43 -27.17 3.45
CA GLN A 431 -25.48 -27.17 4.55
C GLN A 431 -24.73 -25.84 4.54
N PHE A 432 -24.43 -25.30 5.70
CA PHE A 432 -23.78 -23.99 5.82
C PHE A 432 -22.34 -24.14 6.28
N ARG A 433 -21.47 -23.23 5.82
CA ARG A 433 -20.04 -23.27 6.08
C ARG A 433 -19.72 -23.28 7.58
N GLY A 434 -18.84 -24.23 7.97
CA GLY A 434 -18.47 -24.46 9.36
C GLY A 434 -19.32 -25.50 10.10
N ALA A 435 -20.44 -25.94 9.49
CA ALA A 435 -21.27 -27.04 9.98
C ALA A 435 -21.55 -28.10 8.88
N GLN A 436 -20.92 -27.94 7.70
CA GLN A 436 -21.13 -28.86 6.58
C GLN A 436 -20.39 -30.19 6.79
N THR A 437 -21.01 -31.26 6.36
CA THR A 437 -20.40 -32.57 6.19
C THR A 437 -20.08 -32.88 4.74
N ASP A 438 -20.70 -32.15 3.81
CA ASP A 438 -20.48 -32.24 2.37
C ASP A 438 -20.49 -30.84 1.72
N ASP A 439 -19.35 -30.44 1.19
CA ASP A 439 -19.16 -29.14 0.51
C ASP A 439 -20.05 -28.97 -0.73
N ASN A 440 -20.52 -30.06 -1.33
CA ASN A 440 -21.43 -30.01 -2.47
C ASN A 440 -22.83 -29.52 -2.10
N MET A 441 -23.19 -29.60 -0.82
CA MET A 441 -24.48 -29.13 -0.29
C MET A 441 -24.48 -27.65 0.14
N LEU A 442 -23.33 -26.95 0.02
CA LEU A 442 -23.27 -25.53 0.29
C LEU A 442 -24.14 -24.73 -0.69
N PRO A 443 -24.79 -23.63 -0.24
CA PRO A 443 -25.54 -22.75 -1.12
C PRO A 443 -24.64 -22.05 -2.12
N SER A 444 -25.08 -21.96 -3.37
CA SER A 444 -24.42 -21.29 -4.46
C SER A 444 -25.41 -20.46 -5.27
N LEU A 445 -25.07 -19.22 -5.62
CA LEU A 445 -25.92 -18.36 -6.41
C LEU A 445 -25.85 -18.76 -7.88
N ASP A 446 -26.97 -19.08 -8.47
CA ASP A 446 -27.14 -19.48 -9.86
C ASP A 446 -28.00 -18.45 -10.62
N ARG A 447 -27.73 -18.28 -11.91
CA ARG A 447 -28.55 -17.46 -12.81
C ARG A 447 -29.60 -18.37 -13.47
N ILE A 448 -30.85 -18.01 -13.34
CA ILE A 448 -31.97 -18.72 -13.98
C ILE A 448 -31.75 -18.72 -15.49
N ASP A 449 -31.60 -17.56 -16.09
CA ASP A 449 -31.11 -17.39 -17.45
C ASP A 449 -29.58 -17.23 -17.44
N SER A 450 -28.87 -18.26 -17.85
CA SER A 450 -27.39 -18.29 -17.89
C SER A 450 -26.77 -17.35 -18.90
N SER A 451 -27.55 -16.85 -19.88
CA SER A 451 -27.11 -15.82 -20.85
C SER A 451 -27.20 -14.41 -20.30
N GLY A 452 -28.05 -14.19 -19.31
CA GLY A 452 -28.26 -12.90 -18.66
C GLY A 452 -27.18 -12.53 -17.63
N HIS A 453 -27.38 -11.38 -17.00
CA HIS A 453 -26.49 -10.85 -15.95
C HIS A 453 -26.96 -11.22 -14.55
N TYR A 454 -26.13 -10.96 -13.53
CA TYR A 454 -26.54 -11.05 -12.14
C TYR A 454 -27.47 -9.84 -11.82
N ALA A 455 -28.77 -10.04 -12.01
CA ALA A 455 -29.79 -9.02 -11.83
C ALA A 455 -30.95 -9.56 -10.96
N LYS A 456 -31.65 -8.68 -10.26
CA LYS A 456 -32.84 -9.03 -9.49
C LYS A 456 -33.87 -9.70 -10.41
N GLY A 457 -34.37 -10.85 -10.00
CA GLY A 457 -35.31 -11.67 -10.79
C GLY A 457 -34.64 -12.73 -11.67
N ASN A 458 -33.33 -12.68 -11.90
CA ASN A 458 -32.56 -13.71 -12.64
C ASN A 458 -31.68 -14.58 -11.73
N LEU A 459 -31.91 -14.58 -10.42
CA LEU A 459 -31.04 -15.26 -9.45
C LEU A 459 -31.84 -16.21 -8.57
N GLN A 460 -31.25 -17.38 -8.29
CA GLN A 460 -31.76 -18.37 -7.35
C GLN A 460 -30.59 -19.00 -6.58
N LEU A 461 -30.85 -19.57 -5.42
CA LEU A 461 -29.86 -20.34 -4.66
C LEU A 461 -30.06 -21.82 -4.93
N VAL A 462 -28.96 -22.51 -5.25
CA VAL A 462 -28.93 -23.95 -5.50
C VAL A 462 -27.78 -24.60 -4.72
N CYS A 463 -27.80 -25.90 -4.50
CA CYS A 463 -26.64 -26.61 -3.99
C CYS A 463 -25.46 -26.46 -4.95
N ARG A 464 -24.25 -26.36 -4.41
CA ARG A 464 -23.01 -26.15 -5.19
C ARG A 464 -22.85 -27.16 -6.33
N PHE A 465 -23.14 -28.46 -6.08
CA PHE A 465 -23.04 -29.47 -7.12
C PHE A 465 -24.06 -29.24 -8.23
N ILE A 466 -25.25 -28.72 -7.92
CA ILE A 466 -26.27 -28.38 -8.91
C ILE A 466 -25.82 -27.24 -9.81
N ASN A 467 -25.23 -26.20 -9.22
CA ASN A 467 -24.67 -25.08 -10.00
C ASN A 467 -23.56 -25.57 -10.94
N PHE A 468 -22.71 -26.48 -10.44
CA PHE A 468 -21.63 -27.08 -11.22
C PHE A 468 -22.16 -27.95 -12.35
N TRP A 469 -23.26 -28.65 -12.13
CA TRP A 469 -23.87 -29.54 -13.10
C TRP A 469 -24.70 -28.80 -14.16
N LYS A 470 -25.46 -27.80 -13.73
CA LYS A 470 -26.26 -26.94 -14.60
C LYS A 470 -25.41 -26.12 -15.57
N GLN A 471 -24.30 -25.55 -15.11
CA GLN A 471 -23.42 -24.66 -15.90
C GLN A 471 -24.19 -23.57 -16.67
N ALA A 472 -24.16 -23.60 -18.01
CA ALA A 472 -24.83 -22.66 -18.89
C ALA A 472 -26.16 -23.21 -19.48
N SER A 473 -26.64 -24.33 -18.99
CA SER A 473 -27.91 -24.92 -19.45
C SER A 473 -29.11 -24.03 -19.09
N ASP A 474 -30.11 -24.01 -19.91
CA ASP A 474 -31.40 -23.42 -19.62
C ASP A 474 -32.02 -24.07 -18.34
N ASP A 475 -32.66 -23.24 -17.52
CA ASP A 475 -33.18 -23.74 -16.23
C ASP A 475 -34.32 -24.73 -16.39
N GLY A 476 -35.22 -24.52 -17.34
CA GLY A 476 -36.33 -25.43 -17.65
C GLY A 476 -35.84 -26.76 -18.17
N GLU A 477 -34.90 -26.73 -19.11
CA GLU A 477 -34.29 -27.94 -19.68
C GLU A 477 -33.50 -28.71 -18.60
N PHE A 478 -32.76 -28.04 -17.76
CA PHE A 478 -32.03 -28.67 -16.66
C PHE A 478 -32.99 -29.41 -15.68
N ARG A 479 -34.10 -28.72 -15.31
CA ARG A 479 -35.14 -29.31 -14.44
C ARG A 479 -35.78 -30.54 -15.11
N ARG A 480 -36.03 -30.47 -16.41
CA ARG A 480 -36.53 -31.61 -17.20
C ARG A 480 -35.57 -32.80 -17.15
N LEU A 481 -34.29 -32.55 -17.42
CA LEU A 481 -33.25 -33.61 -17.37
C LEU A 481 -33.11 -34.18 -15.95
N LEU A 482 -33.16 -33.33 -14.92
CA LEU A 482 -33.10 -33.77 -13.53
C LEU A 482 -34.32 -34.67 -13.16
N SER A 483 -35.51 -34.35 -13.68
CA SER A 483 -36.71 -35.18 -13.44
C SER A 483 -36.59 -36.56 -14.06
N ILE A 484 -35.93 -36.68 -15.24
CA ILE A 484 -35.61 -37.96 -15.86
C ILE A 484 -34.65 -38.76 -14.98
N VAL A 485 -33.57 -38.13 -14.50
CA VAL A 485 -32.60 -38.80 -13.61
C VAL A 485 -33.26 -39.28 -12.32
N ARG A 486 -34.19 -38.52 -11.74
CA ARG A 486 -34.93 -38.89 -10.52
C ARG A 486 -35.93 -40.02 -10.75
N GLY A 487 -36.51 -40.08 -11.94
CA GLY A 487 -37.45 -41.15 -12.32
C GLY A 487 -36.80 -42.43 -12.81
N TYR A 488 -35.47 -42.42 -12.98
CA TYR A 488 -34.72 -43.60 -13.46
C TYR A 488 -34.19 -44.39 -12.26
N GLU A 489 -34.80 -45.52 -11.94
CA GLU A 489 -34.25 -46.47 -10.97
C GLU A 489 -32.98 -47.07 -11.57
N MET A 490 -31.80 -46.68 -11.03
CA MET A 490 -30.55 -47.36 -11.35
C MET A 490 -30.61 -48.77 -10.78
N GLU A 491 -30.73 -49.78 -11.63
CA GLU A 491 -30.46 -51.16 -11.25
C GLU A 491 -29.04 -51.21 -10.69
N SER A 492 -28.91 -51.54 -9.43
CA SER A 492 -27.61 -51.75 -8.76
C SER A 492 -26.91 -52.92 -9.46
N ARG A 493 -25.82 -52.62 -10.18
CA ARG A 493 -24.90 -53.61 -10.67
C ARG A 493 -24.00 -54.15 -9.56
#